data_be25485ca2dcec9d75c7fd0a78fb0ae2
#
_entry.id   be25485ca2dcec9d75c7fd0a78fb0ae2
#
_cell.length_a   1.000
_cell.length_b   1.000
_cell.length_c   1.000
_cell.angle_alpha   90.00
_cell.angle_beta   90.00
_cell.angle_gamma   90.00
#
_symmetry.space_group_name_H-M   'P 1'
#
loop_
_entity.id
_entity.type
_entity.pdbx_description
1 polymer ?
#
loop_
_entity_poly.entity_id
_entity_poly.type
_entity_poly.pdbx_seq_one_letter_code
_entity_poly.pdbx_strand_id
1 'polypeptide(L)'
;MTNLIKNFPKSSRVLITGGAGFIGSAVIRKLLKDSDCIIFNLDKMSYASDLQSINYVLNDQGLKKCERHNLLEIDLSNFSDVESAVQHADPDFVLHLAAESHVDRSIEGPKAFIESNIVGSFNLLESIRTHFENLDFKRKNLFRFLHISTDEVFGSLGKSGNFDELTRYDPRSPYSASKAASDHIVNAWFHTYDLPVLTTNCSNNYGPWQNTEKLIPKIIYNAINNL
;
A
#
# COMPACT_ATOMS: atom_id res chain seq x y z
N MET A 1 -1.31 -7.12 -23.02
CA MET A 1 -1.87 -6.75 -21.69
C MET A 1 -2.89 -5.65 -21.92
N THR A 2 -4.17 -5.95 -21.76
CA THR A 2 -5.25 -4.96 -21.84
C THR A 2 -5.00 -3.90 -20.75
N ASN A 3 -5.03 -2.64 -21.15
CA ASN A 3 -4.67 -1.51 -20.30
C ASN A 3 -5.83 -1.23 -19.31
N LEU A 4 -5.96 -2.07 -18.27
CA LEU A 4 -7.03 -2.01 -17.25
C LEU A 4 -7.07 -0.66 -16.52
N ILE A 5 -5.95 0.04 -16.47
CA ILE A 5 -5.82 1.36 -15.83
C ILE A 5 -6.60 2.45 -16.57
N LYS A 6 -6.87 2.29 -17.86
CA LYS A 6 -7.71 3.23 -18.63
C LYS A 6 -9.18 3.26 -18.21
N ASN A 7 -9.60 2.34 -17.36
CA ASN A 7 -10.99 2.23 -16.90
C ASN A 7 -11.31 3.02 -15.63
N PHE A 8 -10.34 3.69 -15.02
CA PHE A 8 -10.64 4.63 -13.94
C PHE A 8 -11.49 5.78 -14.50
N PRO A 9 -12.57 6.19 -13.81
CA PRO A 9 -13.28 7.40 -14.17
C PRO A 9 -12.31 8.59 -14.25
N LYS A 10 -12.53 9.51 -15.18
CA LYS A 10 -11.67 10.69 -15.32
C LYS A 10 -11.60 11.47 -14.01
N SER A 11 -10.39 11.91 -13.69
CA SER A 11 -10.09 12.70 -12.49
C SER A 11 -10.43 12.01 -11.17
N SER A 12 -10.49 10.67 -11.14
CA SER A 12 -10.69 9.93 -9.89
C SER A 12 -9.62 10.28 -8.86
N ARG A 13 -10.03 10.45 -7.62
CA ARG A 13 -9.17 10.74 -6.48
C ARG A 13 -8.72 9.42 -5.84
N VAL A 14 -7.43 9.15 -5.87
CA VAL A 14 -6.85 7.90 -5.38
C VAL A 14 -5.95 8.17 -4.19
N LEU A 15 -6.33 7.66 -3.03
CA LEU A 15 -5.49 7.68 -1.83
C LEU A 15 -4.60 6.44 -1.83
N ILE A 16 -3.28 6.66 -1.78
CA ILE A 16 -2.28 5.59 -1.74
C ILE A 16 -1.48 5.75 -0.47
N THR A 17 -1.52 4.78 0.43
CA THR A 17 -0.66 4.78 1.60
C THR A 17 0.62 4.01 1.33
N GLY A 18 1.75 4.47 1.86
CA GLY A 18 3.06 3.87 1.58
C GLY A 18 3.53 4.13 0.14
N GLY A 19 3.07 5.24 -0.46
CA GLY A 19 3.35 5.54 -1.85
C GLY A 19 4.78 6.00 -2.14
N ALA A 20 5.56 6.38 -1.14
CA ALA A 20 6.99 6.66 -1.27
C ALA A 20 7.86 5.38 -1.15
N GLY A 21 7.26 4.23 -0.78
CA GLY A 21 7.92 2.93 -0.77
C GLY A 21 8.09 2.33 -2.16
N PHE A 22 8.78 1.20 -2.25
CA PHE A 22 9.11 0.53 -3.52
C PHE A 22 7.88 0.20 -4.38
N ILE A 23 6.91 -0.56 -3.83
CA ILE A 23 5.72 -0.97 -4.58
C ILE A 23 4.79 0.23 -4.81
N GLY A 24 4.55 1.04 -3.76
CA GLY A 24 3.69 2.22 -3.83
C GLY A 24 4.14 3.22 -4.89
N SER A 25 5.44 3.53 -4.95
CA SER A 25 5.98 4.43 -5.96
C SER A 25 5.85 3.88 -7.39
N ALA A 26 5.95 2.55 -7.57
CA ALA A 26 5.71 1.92 -8.86
C ALA A 26 4.25 2.06 -9.32
N VAL A 27 3.30 1.88 -8.39
CA VAL A 27 1.87 2.10 -8.64
C VAL A 27 1.60 3.56 -9.01
N ILE A 28 2.14 4.52 -8.22
CA ILE A 28 2.00 5.94 -8.50
C ILE A 28 2.54 6.30 -9.89
N ARG A 29 3.76 5.85 -10.23
CA ARG A 29 4.35 6.10 -11.56
C ARG A 29 3.47 5.54 -12.68
N LYS A 30 2.87 4.37 -12.48
CA LYS A 30 1.98 3.77 -13.45
C LYS A 30 0.68 4.56 -13.62
N LEU A 31 0.05 4.98 -12.52
CA LEU A 31 -1.16 5.82 -12.56
C LEU A 31 -0.90 7.18 -13.21
N LEU A 32 0.22 7.83 -12.90
CA LEU A 32 0.60 9.11 -13.52
C LEU A 32 0.76 8.99 -15.03
N LYS A 33 1.30 7.88 -15.53
CA LYS A 33 1.52 7.65 -16.97
C LYS A 33 0.25 7.26 -17.73
N ASP A 34 -0.59 6.44 -17.13
CA ASP A 34 -1.63 5.71 -17.87
C ASP A 34 -3.06 6.13 -17.53
N SER A 35 -3.24 7.09 -16.62
CA SER A 35 -4.55 7.60 -16.21
C SER A 35 -4.54 9.11 -15.97
N ASP A 36 -5.73 9.68 -15.75
CA ASP A 36 -5.92 11.08 -15.35
C ASP A 36 -6.22 11.22 -13.85
N CYS A 37 -5.90 10.20 -13.04
CA CYS A 37 -6.16 10.20 -11.59
C CYS A 37 -5.39 11.32 -10.88
N ILE A 38 -6.00 11.85 -9.83
CA ILE A 38 -5.36 12.72 -8.85
C ILE A 38 -4.94 11.84 -7.67
N ILE A 39 -3.65 11.84 -7.36
CA ILE A 39 -3.06 10.95 -6.37
C ILE A 39 -2.78 11.70 -5.08
N PHE A 40 -3.28 11.16 -3.98
CA PHE A 40 -2.93 11.56 -2.61
C PHE A 40 -2.04 10.46 -2.04
N ASN A 41 -0.75 10.78 -1.90
CA ASN A 41 0.27 9.85 -1.42
C ASN A 41 0.50 10.08 0.06
N LEU A 42 -0.04 9.21 0.90
CA LEU A 42 0.11 9.26 2.34
C LEU A 42 1.28 8.37 2.75
N ASP A 43 2.35 8.96 3.25
CA ASP A 43 3.57 8.26 3.65
C ASP A 43 4.22 8.96 4.85
N LYS A 44 4.72 8.22 5.83
CA LYS A 44 5.42 8.81 6.97
C LYS A 44 6.87 9.20 6.69
N MET A 45 7.33 9.02 5.45
CA MET A 45 8.68 9.32 4.98
C MET A 45 9.77 8.69 5.86
N SER A 46 9.69 7.36 5.98
CA SER A 46 10.65 6.56 6.74
C SER A 46 11.95 6.32 5.94
N TYR A 47 12.87 5.55 6.53
CA TYR A 47 14.16 5.20 5.91
C TYR A 47 14.05 4.53 4.52
N ALA A 48 12.95 3.87 4.23
CA ALA A 48 12.71 3.17 2.96
C ALA A 48 11.93 4.01 1.95
N SER A 49 11.57 5.25 2.31
CA SER A 49 10.78 6.13 1.46
C SER A 49 11.67 6.94 0.52
N ASP A 50 11.31 6.97 -0.78
CA ASP A 50 12.02 7.75 -1.79
C ASP A 50 11.04 8.31 -2.83
N LEU A 51 11.12 9.60 -3.08
CA LEU A 51 10.30 10.31 -4.07
C LEU A 51 11.00 10.49 -5.42
N GLN A 52 12.28 10.12 -5.56
CA GLN A 52 13.05 10.36 -6.78
C GLN A 52 12.39 9.74 -8.01
N SER A 53 11.92 8.49 -7.87
CA SER A 53 11.27 7.76 -8.95
C SER A 53 9.95 8.40 -9.41
N ILE A 54 9.19 8.97 -8.48
CA ILE A 54 7.94 9.70 -8.77
C ILE A 54 8.26 11.03 -9.44
N ASN A 55 9.21 11.78 -8.86
CA ASN A 55 9.68 13.07 -9.43
C ASN A 55 10.21 12.91 -10.85
N TYR A 56 10.91 11.81 -11.14
CA TYR A 56 11.37 11.50 -12.50
C TYR A 56 10.19 11.45 -13.48
N VAL A 57 9.11 10.75 -13.14
CA VAL A 57 7.93 10.65 -14.02
C VAL A 57 7.17 11.98 -14.12
N LEU A 58 7.05 12.72 -13.03
CA LEU A 58 6.41 14.05 -13.05
C LEU A 58 7.14 15.00 -14.00
N ASN A 59 8.48 15.02 -13.95
CA ASN A 59 9.31 15.84 -14.84
C ASN A 59 9.20 15.38 -16.30
N ASP A 60 9.28 14.07 -16.55
CA ASP A 60 9.17 13.47 -17.90
C ASP A 60 7.82 13.79 -18.56
N GLN A 61 6.75 13.86 -17.77
CA GLN A 61 5.39 14.18 -18.24
C GLN A 61 5.12 15.70 -18.31
N GLY A 62 6.06 16.55 -17.90
CA GLY A 62 5.84 18.01 -17.80
C GLY A 62 4.79 18.42 -16.78
N LEU A 63 4.45 17.54 -15.82
CA LEU A 63 3.48 17.79 -14.78
C LEU A 63 4.09 18.61 -13.66
N LYS A 64 3.40 19.66 -13.22
CA LYS A 64 3.79 20.33 -11.98
C LYS A 64 3.54 19.39 -10.80
N LYS A 65 4.46 19.47 -9.82
CA LYS A 65 4.54 18.54 -8.69
C LYS A 65 3.22 18.39 -7.90
N CYS A 66 2.36 19.42 -7.89
CA CYS A 66 1.11 19.44 -7.13
C CYS A 66 -0.17 19.28 -7.98
N GLU A 67 -0.06 19.14 -9.31
CA GLU A 67 -1.25 19.04 -10.16
C GLU A 67 -1.95 17.70 -10.06
N ARG A 68 -1.16 16.61 -9.97
CA ARG A 68 -1.72 15.24 -9.95
C ARG A 68 -1.11 14.34 -8.88
N HIS A 69 -0.12 14.81 -8.12
CA HIS A 69 0.51 14.07 -7.03
C HIS A 69 0.66 14.98 -5.81
N ASN A 70 -0.05 14.66 -4.75
CA ASN A 70 -0.07 15.37 -3.49
C ASN A 70 0.53 14.47 -2.41
N LEU A 71 1.71 14.82 -1.87
CA LEU A 71 2.30 14.13 -0.74
C LEU A 71 1.66 14.62 0.55
N LEU A 72 1.18 13.68 1.36
CA LEU A 72 0.70 13.88 2.72
C LEU A 72 1.65 13.14 3.66
N GLU A 73 2.55 13.87 4.32
CA GLU A 73 3.53 13.30 5.24
C GLU A 73 2.88 13.03 6.60
N ILE A 74 2.37 11.81 6.77
CA ILE A 74 1.54 11.40 7.92
C ILE A 74 1.89 9.97 8.34
N ASP A 75 1.99 9.74 9.66
CA ASP A 75 2.05 8.41 10.24
C ASP A 75 0.62 7.88 10.48
N LEU A 76 0.32 6.71 9.93
CA LEU A 76 -0.99 6.05 10.12
C LEU A 76 -1.31 5.72 11.58
N SER A 77 -0.33 5.68 12.47
CA SER A 77 -0.56 5.47 13.91
C SER A 77 -1.25 6.66 14.58
N ASN A 78 -1.25 7.85 13.95
CA ASN A 78 -1.95 9.04 14.46
C ASN A 78 -3.35 9.15 13.80
N PHE A 79 -4.38 8.81 14.55
CA PHE A 79 -5.76 8.77 14.05
C PHE A 79 -6.24 10.14 13.53
N SER A 80 -5.99 11.24 14.26
CA SER A 80 -6.49 12.57 13.87
C SER A 80 -5.88 13.08 12.57
N ASP A 81 -4.60 12.77 12.33
CA ASP A 81 -3.92 13.15 11.09
C ASP A 81 -4.45 12.31 9.91
N VAL A 82 -4.69 11.01 10.13
CA VAL A 82 -5.29 10.12 9.12
C VAL A 82 -6.68 10.58 8.74
N GLU A 83 -7.53 10.90 9.72
CA GLU A 83 -8.88 11.42 9.48
C GLU A 83 -8.85 12.70 8.64
N SER A 84 -8.01 13.65 9.04
CA SER A 84 -7.81 14.91 8.30
C SER A 84 -7.32 14.68 6.87
N ALA A 85 -6.40 13.74 6.68
CA ALA A 85 -5.87 13.38 5.37
C ALA A 85 -6.93 12.73 4.47
N VAL A 86 -7.76 11.83 5.02
CA VAL A 86 -8.87 11.21 4.28
C VAL A 86 -9.90 12.25 3.87
N GLN A 87 -10.27 13.17 4.78
CA GLN A 87 -11.18 14.28 4.46
C GLN A 87 -10.62 15.18 3.35
N HIS A 88 -9.34 15.53 3.42
CA HIS A 88 -8.67 16.32 2.39
C HIS A 88 -8.59 15.58 1.05
N ALA A 89 -8.23 14.32 1.09
CA ALA A 89 -8.11 13.49 -0.10
C ALA A 89 -9.46 13.21 -0.76
N ASP A 90 -10.55 13.13 -0.01
CA ASP A 90 -11.91 12.78 -0.48
C ASP A 90 -11.88 11.66 -1.54
N PRO A 91 -11.33 10.46 -1.22
CA PRO A 91 -10.95 9.48 -2.21
C PRO A 91 -12.15 8.73 -2.82
N ASP A 92 -12.02 8.40 -4.12
CA ASP A 92 -12.89 7.45 -4.81
C ASP A 92 -12.34 6.01 -4.70
N PHE A 93 -11.01 5.88 -4.56
CA PHE A 93 -10.31 4.62 -4.42
C PHE A 93 -9.21 4.73 -3.37
N VAL A 94 -9.01 3.67 -2.60
CA VAL A 94 -7.93 3.57 -1.61
C VAL A 94 -7.06 2.35 -1.93
N LEU A 95 -5.74 2.56 -1.99
CA LEU A 95 -4.75 1.51 -2.11
C LEU A 95 -3.86 1.54 -0.87
N HIS A 96 -4.03 0.57 0.00
CA HIS A 96 -3.31 0.49 1.27
C HIS A 96 -2.07 -0.38 1.15
N LEU A 97 -0.91 0.28 0.95
CA LEU A 97 0.39 -0.37 0.81
C LEU A 97 1.35 -0.05 1.97
N ALA A 98 0.99 0.93 2.83
CA ALA A 98 1.83 1.28 3.97
C ALA A 98 1.97 0.09 4.92
N ALA A 99 3.20 -0.31 5.18
CA ALA A 99 3.55 -1.35 6.14
C ALA A 99 5.03 -1.28 6.50
N GLU A 100 5.36 -1.61 7.73
CA GLU A 100 6.70 -2.10 8.04
C GLU A 100 6.83 -3.51 7.47
N SER A 101 7.87 -3.77 6.66
CA SER A 101 7.93 -4.98 5.82
C SER A 101 9.26 -5.76 5.87
N HIS A 102 10.18 -5.38 6.75
CA HIS A 102 11.47 -6.06 6.86
C HIS A 102 11.43 -7.12 7.97
N VAL A 103 11.44 -8.41 7.60
CA VAL A 103 11.27 -9.53 8.53
C VAL A 103 12.29 -9.49 9.68
N ASP A 104 13.59 -9.34 9.39
CA ASP A 104 14.63 -9.33 10.44
C ASP A 104 14.40 -8.19 11.43
N ARG A 105 14.06 -6.98 10.96
CA ARG A 105 13.70 -5.86 11.83
C ARG A 105 12.47 -6.13 12.68
N SER A 106 11.53 -6.97 12.21
CA SER A 106 10.37 -7.35 13.00
C SER A 106 10.74 -8.22 14.19
N ILE A 107 11.82 -8.98 14.09
CA ILE A 107 12.35 -9.83 15.19
C ILE A 107 13.03 -8.96 16.24
N GLU A 108 13.80 -7.96 15.82
CA GLU A 108 14.52 -7.05 16.70
C GLU A 108 13.61 -6.02 17.39
N GLY A 109 12.59 -5.52 16.68
CA GLY A 109 11.70 -4.46 17.15
C GLY A 109 10.24 -4.64 16.71
N PRO A 110 9.51 -5.63 17.24
CA PRO A 110 8.15 -5.96 16.77
C PRO A 110 7.11 -4.85 17.00
N LYS A 111 7.36 -3.95 17.95
CA LYS A 111 6.42 -2.87 18.31
C LYS A 111 6.06 -2.00 17.09
N ALA A 112 7.06 -1.60 16.29
CA ALA A 112 6.82 -0.77 15.10
C ALA A 112 5.90 -1.45 14.09
N PHE A 113 5.94 -2.78 14.00
CA PHE A 113 5.06 -3.57 13.11
C PHE A 113 3.62 -3.61 13.61
N ILE A 114 3.42 -3.70 14.92
CA ILE A 114 2.08 -3.62 15.53
C ILE A 114 1.49 -2.23 15.30
N GLU A 115 2.25 -1.17 15.60
CA GLU A 115 1.80 0.21 15.45
C GLU A 115 1.49 0.57 13.99
N SER A 116 2.40 0.23 13.06
CA SER A 116 2.20 0.55 11.64
C SER A 116 1.16 -0.35 10.97
N ASN A 117 1.30 -1.70 11.10
CA ASN A 117 0.53 -2.62 10.29
C ASN A 117 -0.86 -2.93 10.89
N ILE A 118 -1.01 -2.88 12.20
CA ILE A 118 -2.30 -3.17 12.87
C ILE A 118 -3.01 -1.86 13.22
N VAL A 119 -2.41 -1.03 14.07
CA VAL A 119 -3.04 0.22 14.51
C VAL A 119 -3.22 1.18 13.35
N GLY A 120 -2.20 1.33 12.49
CA GLY A 120 -2.29 2.16 11.30
C GLY A 120 -3.37 1.70 10.32
N SER A 121 -3.51 0.39 10.10
CA SER A 121 -4.58 -0.17 9.26
C SER A 121 -5.96 0.07 9.87
N PHE A 122 -6.10 -0.10 11.19
CA PHE A 122 -7.32 0.21 11.92
C PHE A 122 -7.71 1.69 11.77
N ASN A 123 -6.78 2.61 12.02
CA ASN A 123 -7.02 4.05 11.92
C ASN A 123 -7.48 4.45 10.50
N LEU A 124 -6.82 3.90 9.48
CA LEU A 124 -7.21 4.14 8.09
C LEU A 124 -8.60 3.59 7.80
N LEU A 125 -8.90 2.36 8.21
CA LEU A 125 -10.20 1.73 7.98
C LEU A 125 -11.35 2.51 8.64
N GLU A 126 -11.18 3.00 9.87
CA GLU A 126 -12.21 3.80 10.56
C GLU A 126 -12.43 5.15 9.86
N SER A 127 -11.35 5.83 9.47
CA SER A 127 -11.45 7.08 8.73
C SER A 127 -12.12 6.89 7.37
N ILE A 128 -11.79 5.79 6.67
CA ILE A 128 -12.40 5.45 5.38
C ILE A 128 -13.85 4.98 5.53
N ARG A 129 -14.20 4.25 6.60
CA ARG A 129 -15.59 3.89 6.89
C ARG A 129 -16.45 5.14 7.03
N THR A 130 -16.03 6.09 7.86
CA THR A 130 -16.72 7.37 8.03
C THR A 130 -16.87 8.13 6.70
N HIS A 131 -15.80 8.17 5.90
CA HIS A 131 -15.82 8.77 4.56
C HIS A 131 -16.83 8.05 3.64
N PHE A 132 -16.76 6.72 3.56
CA PHE A 132 -17.63 5.90 2.71
C PHE A 132 -19.11 6.05 3.07
N GLU A 133 -19.46 6.10 4.35
CA GLU A 133 -20.83 6.32 4.83
C GLU A 133 -21.43 7.65 4.32
N ASN A 134 -20.60 8.65 4.12
CA ASN A 134 -21.00 9.99 3.65
C ASN A 134 -20.97 10.17 2.12
N LEU A 135 -20.47 9.21 1.36
CA LEU A 135 -20.49 9.27 -0.10
C LEU A 135 -21.92 9.19 -0.66
N ASP A 136 -22.16 9.85 -1.78
CA ASP A 136 -23.38 9.63 -2.56
C ASP A 136 -23.46 8.22 -3.15
N PHE A 137 -24.65 7.82 -3.59
CA PHE A 137 -24.91 6.49 -4.13
C PHE A 137 -24.01 6.11 -5.31
N LYS A 138 -23.71 7.05 -6.20
CA LYS A 138 -22.87 6.80 -7.39
C LYS A 138 -21.43 6.52 -6.98
N ARG A 139 -20.87 7.34 -6.08
CA ARG A 139 -19.50 7.14 -5.58
C ARG A 139 -19.39 5.87 -4.74
N LYS A 140 -20.39 5.56 -3.88
CA LYS A 140 -20.42 4.29 -3.11
C LYS A 140 -20.32 3.07 -4.00
N ASN A 141 -21.04 3.03 -5.12
CA ASN A 141 -21.01 1.90 -6.04
C ASN A 141 -19.65 1.70 -6.71
N LEU A 142 -18.90 2.77 -6.92
CA LEU A 142 -17.57 2.75 -7.54
C LEU A 142 -16.44 2.57 -6.52
N PHE A 143 -16.65 2.97 -5.28
CA PHE A 143 -15.62 2.97 -4.25
C PHE A 143 -15.02 1.56 -4.05
N ARG A 144 -13.70 1.50 -3.93
CA ARG A 144 -12.98 0.27 -3.55
C ARG A 144 -11.81 0.61 -2.63
N PHE A 145 -11.65 -0.24 -1.62
CA PHE A 145 -10.48 -0.26 -0.74
C PHE A 145 -9.66 -1.51 -1.07
N LEU A 146 -8.47 -1.33 -1.62
CA LEU A 146 -7.54 -2.42 -1.92
C LEU A 146 -6.48 -2.51 -0.82
N HIS A 147 -6.46 -3.62 -0.09
CA HIS A 147 -5.44 -3.94 0.89
C HIS A 147 -4.35 -4.82 0.27
N ILE A 148 -3.10 -4.40 0.39
CA ILE A 148 -1.96 -5.18 -0.10
C ILE A 148 -1.36 -5.96 1.06
N SER A 149 -1.52 -7.26 1.03
CA SER A 149 -0.95 -8.22 1.97
C SER A 149 0.23 -8.99 1.35
N THR A 150 0.59 -10.09 1.95
CA THR A 150 1.75 -10.92 1.58
C THR A 150 1.37 -12.40 1.63
N ASP A 151 2.03 -13.23 0.84
CA ASP A 151 1.94 -14.68 0.92
C ASP A 151 2.54 -15.25 2.23
N GLU A 152 3.38 -14.48 2.94
CA GLU A 152 3.95 -14.88 4.22
C GLU A 152 2.90 -15.11 5.33
N VAL A 153 1.67 -14.64 5.15
CA VAL A 153 0.56 -14.92 6.08
C VAL A 153 0.15 -16.40 6.07
N PHE A 154 0.46 -17.12 4.99
CA PHE A 154 0.17 -18.55 4.84
C PHE A 154 1.26 -19.46 5.39
N GLY A 155 2.39 -18.93 5.85
CA GLY A 155 3.50 -19.69 6.41
C GLY A 155 4.48 -20.20 5.37
N SER A 156 4.86 -21.46 5.46
CA SER A 156 5.84 -22.08 4.55
C SER A 156 5.20 -23.18 3.72
N LEU A 157 5.41 -23.13 2.41
CA LEU A 157 5.19 -24.29 1.55
C LEU A 157 6.20 -25.39 1.92
N GLY A 158 5.77 -26.64 1.85
CA GLY A 158 6.66 -27.78 1.90
C GLY A 158 7.54 -27.90 0.64
N LYS A 159 7.90 -29.13 0.24
CA LYS A 159 8.70 -29.36 -0.97
C LYS A 159 7.94 -29.11 -2.28
N SER A 160 6.62 -29.01 -2.23
CA SER A 160 5.74 -28.83 -3.39
C SER A 160 4.40 -28.22 -2.93
N GLY A 161 3.63 -27.68 -3.86
CA GLY A 161 2.32 -27.07 -3.64
C GLY A 161 2.31 -25.58 -3.97
N ASN A 162 1.14 -24.98 -3.84
CA ASN A 162 0.91 -23.55 -4.01
C ASN A 162 -0.01 -23.06 -2.88
N PHE A 163 0.11 -21.80 -2.53
CA PHE A 163 -0.92 -21.10 -1.75
C PHE A 163 -2.09 -20.71 -2.68
N ASP A 164 -3.28 -20.73 -2.15
CA ASP A 164 -4.51 -20.25 -2.77
C ASP A 164 -5.35 -19.45 -1.77
N GLU A 165 -6.48 -18.93 -2.20
CA GLU A 165 -7.36 -18.09 -1.38
C GLU A 165 -8.05 -18.88 -0.24
N LEU A 166 -8.00 -20.20 -0.25
CA LEU A 166 -8.55 -21.10 0.77
C LEU A 166 -7.47 -21.59 1.75
N THR A 167 -6.21 -21.26 1.49
CA THR A 167 -5.10 -21.67 2.34
C THR A 167 -5.23 -21.05 3.72
N ARG A 168 -5.13 -21.89 4.76
CA ARG A 168 -5.18 -21.41 6.15
C ARG A 168 -3.97 -20.53 6.47
N TYR A 169 -4.20 -19.45 7.22
CA TYR A 169 -3.15 -18.60 7.76
C TYR A 169 -2.31 -19.35 8.79
N ASP A 170 -0.98 -19.26 8.64
CA ASP A 170 0.05 -19.84 9.54
C ASP A 170 1.27 -18.90 9.63
N PRO A 171 1.08 -17.61 10.04
CA PRO A 171 2.18 -16.64 10.07
C PRO A 171 3.24 -17.02 11.09
N ARG A 172 4.53 -16.90 10.72
CA ARG A 172 5.66 -17.40 11.54
C ARG A 172 6.71 -16.35 11.89
N SER A 173 6.41 -15.07 11.64
CA SER A 173 7.24 -13.94 12.07
C SER A 173 6.37 -12.83 12.64
N PRO A 174 6.91 -11.89 13.45
CA PRO A 174 6.14 -10.73 13.90
C PRO A 174 5.60 -9.90 12.73
N TYR A 175 6.35 -9.79 11.61
CA TYR A 175 5.87 -9.17 10.39
C TYR A 175 4.65 -9.89 9.82
N SER A 176 4.78 -11.19 9.50
CA SER A 176 3.68 -11.94 8.91
C SER A 176 2.46 -12.03 9.84
N ALA A 177 2.67 -12.10 11.15
CA ALA A 177 1.58 -12.06 12.14
C ALA A 177 0.86 -10.70 12.13
N SER A 178 1.60 -9.58 12.02
CA SER A 178 0.99 -8.26 11.92
C SER A 178 0.21 -8.06 10.63
N LYS A 179 0.68 -8.62 9.50
CA LYS A 179 -0.05 -8.61 8.23
C LYS A 179 -1.28 -9.49 8.26
N ALA A 180 -1.20 -10.70 8.83
CA ALA A 180 -2.36 -11.57 9.04
C ALA A 180 -3.43 -10.89 9.92
N ALA A 181 -3.02 -10.19 10.98
CA ALA A 181 -3.93 -9.41 11.80
C ALA A 181 -4.62 -8.29 11.01
N SER A 182 -3.88 -7.53 10.21
CA SER A 182 -4.48 -6.48 9.36
C SER A 182 -5.42 -7.06 8.31
N ASP A 183 -5.12 -8.22 7.71
CA ASP A 183 -6.03 -8.91 6.78
C ASP A 183 -7.36 -9.27 7.45
N HIS A 184 -7.31 -9.78 8.68
CA HIS A 184 -8.51 -10.11 9.45
C HIS A 184 -9.32 -8.86 9.82
N ILE A 185 -8.65 -7.75 10.17
CA ILE A 185 -9.33 -6.47 10.44
C ILE A 185 -10.02 -5.97 9.17
N VAL A 186 -9.34 -5.94 8.03
CA VAL A 186 -9.92 -5.54 6.73
C VAL A 186 -11.15 -6.37 6.39
N ASN A 187 -11.06 -7.69 6.57
CA ASN A 187 -12.18 -8.60 6.33
C ASN A 187 -13.35 -8.37 7.31
N ALA A 188 -13.06 -8.04 8.57
CA ALA A 188 -14.10 -7.71 9.56
C ALA A 188 -14.85 -6.42 9.16
N TRP A 189 -14.18 -5.40 8.62
CA TRP A 189 -14.82 -4.18 8.11
C TRP A 189 -15.73 -4.45 6.92
N PHE A 190 -15.36 -5.37 6.03
CA PHE A 190 -16.25 -5.82 4.97
C PHE A 190 -17.53 -6.44 5.50
N HIS A 191 -17.40 -7.42 6.40
CA HIS A 191 -18.58 -8.17 6.91
C HIS A 191 -19.46 -7.39 7.88
N THR A 192 -18.88 -6.42 8.61
CA THR A 192 -19.61 -5.69 9.65
C THR A 192 -20.21 -4.38 9.13
N TYR A 193 -19.50 -3.70 8.22
CA TYR A 193 -19.83 -2.34 7.78
C TYR A 193 -20.08 -2.25 6.26
N ASP A 194 -20.09 -3.36 5.55
CA ASP A 194 -20.25 -3.42 4.09
C ASP A 194 -19.24 -2.56 3.33
N LEU A 195 -18.05 -2.31 3.92
CA LEU A 195 -16.99 -1.57 3.25
C LEU A 195 -16.46 -2.40 2.07
N PRO A 196 -16.49 -1.91 0.81
CA PRO A 196 -16.11 -2.71 -0.35
C PRO A 196 -14.59 -2.87 -0.45
N VAL A 197 -14.07 -3.88 0.22
CA VAL A 197 -12.64 -4.19 0.29
C VAL A 197 -12.24 -5.29 -0.70
N LEU A 198 -10.98 -5.23 -1.13
CA LEU A 198 -10.27 -6.26 -1.86
C LEU A 198 -8.95 -6.51 -1.14
N THR A 199 -8.53 -7.76 -1.02
CA THR A 199 -7.22 -8.12 -0.46
C THR A 199 -6.40 -8.87 -1.51
N THR A 200 -5.10 -8.57 -1.59
CA THR A 200 -4.15 -9.28 -2.43
C THR A 200 -2.96 -9.76 -1.60
N ASN A 201 -2.59 -11.02 -1.76
CA ASN A 201 -1.44 -11.63 -1.10
C ASN A 201 -0.33 -11.80 -2.14
N CYS A 202 0.54 -10.80 -2.27
CA CYS A 202 1.63 -10.87 -3.23
C CYS A 202 2.83 -11.62 -2.66
N SER A 203 3.52 -12.37 -3.51
CA SER A 203 4.84 -12.92 -3.21
C SER A 203 5.93 -11.85 -3.40
N ASN A 204 7.21 -12.23 -3.34
CA ASN A 204 8.32 -11.29 -3.44
C ASN A 204 8.32 -10.50 -4.74
N ASN A 205 8.24 -9.19 -4.61
CA ASN A 205 8.34 -8.25 -5.72
C ASN A 205 9.80 -7.83 -5.94
N TYR A 206 10.18 -7.58 -7.20
CA TYR A 206 11.49 -7.01 -7.57
C TYR A 206 11.35 -6.08 -8.76
N GLY A 207 12.30 -5.18 -8.92
CA GLY A 207 12.30 -4.26 -10.06
C GLY A 207 13.08 -2.97 -9.81
N PRO A 208 13.04 -2.01 -10.76
CA PRO A 208 13.70 -0.72 -10.63
C PRO A 208 13.24 0.05 -9.38
N TRP A 209 14.18 0.74 -8.75
CA TRP A 209 13.97 1.52 -7.53
C TRP A 209 13.74 0.70 -6.25
N GLN A 210 13.99 -0.62 -6.27
CA GLN A 210 13.97 -1.42 -5.06
C GLN A 210 15.16 -1.07 -4.16
N ASN A 211 14.91 -0.98 -2.85
CA ASN A 211 15.95 -0.66 -1.87
C ASN A 211 17.08 -1.72 -1.91
N THR A 212 18.33 -1.25 -1.84
CA THR A 212 19.56 -2.06 -1.95
C THR A 212 19.77 -3.04 -0.77
N GLU A 213 19.00 -2.94 0.31
CA GLU A 213 19.01 -3.92 1.38
C GLU A 213 18.38 -5.27 0.96
N LYS A 214 17.53 -5.28 -0.10
CA LYS A 214 16.86 -6.48 -0.59
C LYS A 214 17.79 -7.33 -1.47
N LEU A 215 17.52 -8.64 -1.50
CA LEU A 215 18.40 -9.66 -2.09
C LEU A 215 18.88 -9.31 -3.52
N ILE A 216 17.94 -9.10 -4.44
CA ILE A 216 18.29 -8.89 -5.86
C ILE A 216 19.12 -7.60 -6.07
N PRO A 217 18.70 -6.42 -5.61
CA PRO A 217 19.51 -5.22 -5.79
C PRO A 217 20.84 -5.30 -5.02
N LYS A 218 20.89 -5.97 -3.86
CA LYS A 218 22.13 -6.19 -3.12
C LYS A 218 23.13 -7.04 -3.90
N ILE A 219 22.67 -8.15 -4.52
CA ILE A 219 23.52 -8.98 -5.38
C ILE A 219 24.05 -8.18 -6.57
N ILE A 220 23.18 -7.42 -7.23
CA ILE A 220 23.59 -6.57 -8.37
C ILE A 220 24.63 -5.54 -7.92
N TYR A 221 24.38 -4.84 -6.81
CA TYR A 221 25.31 -3.85 -6.27
C TYR A 221 26.68 -4.47 -5.94
N ASN A 222 26.69 -5.60 -5.25
CA ASN A 222 27.92 -6.29 -4.89
C ASN A 222 28.69 -6.77 -6.14
N ALA A 223 28.00 -7.33 -7.14
CA ALA A 223 28.62 -7.80 -8.38
C ALA A 223 29.26 -6.66 -9.17
N ILE A 224 28.63 -5.48 -9.25
CA ILE A 224 29.19 -4.31 -9.95
C ILE A 224 30.40 -3.76 -9.21
N ASN A 225 30.43 -3.83 -7.89
CA ASN A 225 31.51 -3.28 -7.06
C ASN A 225 32.58 -4.32 -6.67
N ASN A 226 32.51 -5.54 -7.18
CA ASN A 226 33.43 -6.66 -6.87
C ASN A 226 33.50 -6.99 -5.35
N LEU A 227 32.33 -6.96 -4.67
CA LEU A 227 32.17 -7.27 -3.24
C LEU A 227 31.59 -8.68 -3.05
#